data_5bd680e3ce1ad726ed29519c6550db34
#
_entry.id   5bd680e3ce1ad726ed29519c6550db34
#
_cell.length_a   1.000
_cell.length_b   1.000
_cell.length_c   1.000
_cell.angle_alpha   90.00
_cell.angle_beta   90.00
_cell.angle_gamma   90.00
#
_symmetry.space_group_name_H-M   'P 1'
#
loop_
_entity.id
_entity.type
_entity.pdbx_description
1 polymer ?
#
loop_
_entity_poly.entity_id
_entity_poly.type
_entity_poly.pdbx_seq_one_letter_code
_entity_poly.pdbx_strand_id
1 'polypeptide(L)'
;MARLYTKKVWLDDQTKLNAKNLNHIEKGIEAVADAVDAVENQLETFKDKVVIGEFNDNKENTLLEVGNGTSGSPSNAFEVYKDGTVKVGGRTLTIGDTEITEEQLQQLLALLQGQLHN
;
A
#
# COMPACT_ATOMS: atom_id res chain seq x y z
N MET A 1 6.95 16.18 -6.06
CA MET A 1 7.72 16.02 -4.81
C MET A 1 8.31 17.35 -4.39
N ALA A 2 8.18 17.73 -3.14
CA ALA A 2 8.77 18.98 -2.64
C ALA A 2 10.30 18.88 -2.61
N ARG A 3 10.95 20.00 -2.85
CA ARG A 3 12.41 20.06 -2.80
C ARG A 3 12.87 19.94 -1.33
N LEU A 4 13.72 18.96 -1.03
CA LEU A 4 14.25 18.71 0.32
C LEU A 4 15.39 19.63 0.70
N TYR A 5 16.09 20.17 -0.28
CA TYR A 5 17.26 21.02 -0.07
C TYR A 5 17.35 22.10 -1.14
N THR A 6 17.61 23.32 -0.72
CA THR A 6 17.90 24.42 -1.63
C THR A 6 19.37 24.77 -1.52
N LYS A 7 20.09 24.65 -2.61
CA LYS A 7 21.53 24.90 -2.60
C LYS A 7 21.83 26.36 -2.27
N LYS A 8 22.94 26.57 -1.58
CA LYS A 8 23.52 27.91 -1.32
C LYS A 8 24.56 28.20 -2.39
N VAL A 9 24.50 29.40 -2.94
CA VAL A 9 25.54 29.87 -3.90
C VAL A 9 26.71 30.40 -3.09
N TRP A 10 27.89 29.82 -3.29
CA TRP A 10 29.12 30.23 -2.64
C TRP A 10 29.90 31.16 -3.57
N LEU A 11 30.22 32.33 -3.06
CA LEU A 11 30.98 33.33 -3.81
C LEU A 11 32.30 33.58 -3.08
N ASP A 12 33.41 33.59 -3.83
CA ASP A 12 34.73 33.86 -3.27
C ASP A 12 34.73 35.20 -2.53
N ASP A 13 35.30 35.21 -1.32
CA ASP A 13 35.42 36.38 -0.47
C ASP A 13 34.10 37.01 0.01
N GLN A 14 32.96 36.48 -0.43
CA GLN A 14 31.65 37.02 -0.06
C GLN A 14 30.83 36.05 0.82
N THR A 15 30.92 34.76 0.57
CA THR A 15 30.22 33.76 1.37
C THR A 15 31.15 33.22 2.47
N LYS A 16 30.75 33.41 3.72
CA LYS A 16 31.61 33.01 4.86
C LYS A 16 31.45 31.56 5.17
N LEU A 17 32.55 30.90 5.51
CA LEU A 17 32.54 29.58 6.10
C LEU A 17 32.27 29.75 7.61
N ASN A 18 31.02 29.63 8.04
CA ASN A 18 30.61 29.80 9.43
C ASN A 18 29.62 28.74 9.83
N ALA A 19 29.28 28.67 11.12
CA ALA A 19 28.38 27.67 11.66
C ALA A 19 27.00 27.68 10.98
N LYS A 20 26.47 28.87 10.64
CA LYS A 20 25.17 29.00 9.97
C LYS A 20 25.18 28.32 8.61
N ASN A 21 26.21 28.58 7.80
CA ASN A 21 26.34 28.02 6.46
C ASN A 21 26.64 26.51 6.51
N LEU A 22 27.48 26.06 7.45
CA LEU A 22 27.77 24.65 7.65
C LEU A 22 26.53 23.90 8.15
N ASN A 23 25.77 24.48 9.07
CA ASN A 23 24.54 23.87 9.58
C ASN A 23 23.48 23.76 8.49
N HIS A 24 23.45 24.70 7.54
CA HIS A 24 22.54 24.60 6.38
C HIS A 24 22.84 23.35 5.55
N ILE A 25 24.11 23.05 5.31
CA ILE A 25 24.54 21.84 4.60
C ILE A 25 24.18 20.58 5.40
N GLU A 26 24.50 20.56 6.69
CA GLU A 26 24.21 19.42 7.56
C GLU A 26 22.71 19.11 7.60
N LYS A 27 21.87 20.10 7.75
CA LYS A 27 20.41 19.93 7.73
C LYS A 27 19.91 19.38 6.42
N GLY A 28 20.50 19.81 5.31
CA GLY A 28 20.16 19.28 3.99
C GLY A 28 20.51 17.81 3.85
N ILE A 29 21.69 17.41 4.32
CA ILE A 29 22.14 16.01 4.32
C ILE A 29 21.21 15.16 5.18
N GLU A 30 20.87 15.61 6.37
CA GLU A 30 19.96 14.91 7.29
C GLU A 30 18.59 14.70 6.64
N ALA A 31 18.02 15.75 6.02
CA ALA A 31 16.73 15.66 5.36
C ALA A 31 16.72 14.63 4.24
N VAL A 32 17.78 14.57 3.43
CA VAL A 32 17.91 13.60 2.35
C VAL A 32 18.07 12.19 2.90
N ALA A 33 18.89 12.02 3.94
CA ALA A 33 19.08 10.71 4.59
C ALA A 33 17.75 10.18 5.15
N ASP A 34 16.96 11.02 5.83
CA ASP A 34 15.65 10.64 6.36
C ASP A 34 14.68 10.24 5.24
N ALA A 35 14.71 10.96 4.13
CA ALA A 35 13.87 10.64 2.97
C ALA A 35 14.25 9.29 2.34
N VAL A 36 15.54 8.98 2.25
CA VAL A 36 16.03 7.69 1.73
C VAL A 36 15.59 6.55 2.66
N ASP A 37 15.72 6.73 3.96
CA ASP A 37 15.28 5.73 4.94
C ASP A 37 13.79 5.43 4.79
N ALA A 38 12.96 6.45 4.61
CA ALA A 38 11.52 6.29 4.42
C ALA A 38 11.22 5.49 3.14
N VAL A 39 11.93 5.76 2.04
CA VAL A 39 11.77 5.02 0.77
C VAL A 39 12.21 3.56 0.93
N GLU A 40 13.32 3.31 1.61
CA GLU A 40 13.80 1.95 1.88
C GLU A 40 12.78 1.14 2.68
N ASN A 41 12.17 1.75 3.70
CA ASN A 41 11.14 1.09 4.50
C ASN A 41 9.90 0.75 3.67
N GLN A 42 9.49 1.62 2.77
CA GLN A 42 8.39 1.34 1.85
C GLN A 42 8.73 0.19 0.92
N LEU A 43 9.95 0.14 0.41
CA LEU A 43 10.41 -0.92 -0.48
C LEU A 43 10.44 -2.28 0.23
N GLU A 44 10.88 -2.32 1.48
CA GLU A 44 10.87 -3.54 2.28
C GLU A 44 9.46 -4.08 2.47
N THR A 45 8.48 -3.19 2.68
CA THR A 45 7.07 -3.58 2.79
C THR A 45 6.58 -4.20 1.49
N PHE A 46 6.98 -3.67 0.33
CA PHE A 46 6.60 -4.20 -0.98
C PHE A 46 7.18 -5.57 -1.27
N LYS A 47 8.33 -5.93 -0.71
CA LYS A 47 8.93 -7.26 -0.91
C LYS A 47 8.11 -8.36 -0.27
N ASP A 48 7.53 -8.08 0.89
CA ASP A 48 6.81 -9.08 1.67
C ASP A 48 5.32 -9.08 1.36
N LYS A 49 4.78 -7.91 1.01
CA LYS A 49 3.34 -7.73 0.85
C LYS A 49 3.06 -6.47 0.05
N VAL A 50 2.15 -6.58 -0.90
CA VAL A 50 1.68 -5.42 -1.68
C VAL A 50 0.33 -4.98 -1.13
N VAL A 51 0.24 -3.71 -0.73
CA VAL A 51 -1.00 -3.10 -0.26
C VAL A 51 -1.29 -1.89 -1.14
N ILE A 52 -2.48 -1.86 -1.73
CA ILE A 52 -2.96 -0.73 -2.52
C ILE A 52 -4.36 -0.32 -2.07
N GLY A 53 -4.79 0.85 -2.47
CA GLY A 53 -6.10 1.37 -2.08
C GLY A 53 -6.04 2.18 -0.78
N GLU A 54 -7.17 2.26 -0.08
CA GLU A 54 -7.32 3.07 1.13
C GLU A 54 -7.82 2.24 2.30
N PHE A 55 -7.27 2.52 3.49
CA PHE A 55 -7.71 1.95 4.76
C PHE A 55 -7.94 0.44 4.68
N ASN A 56 -6.91 -0.29 4.27
CA ASN A 56 -6.96 -1.75 4.24
C ASN A 56 -7.06 -2.30 5.67
N ASP A 57 -7.69 -3.47 5.79
CA ASP A 57 -7.70 -4.26 7.02
C ASP A 57 -6.49 -5.19 6.96
N ASN A 58 -5.44 -4.86 7.69
CA ASN A 58 -4.16 -5.54 7.64
C ASN A 58 -4.27 -6.98 8.15
N LYS A 59 -4.27 -7.94 7.26
CA LYS A 59 -4.35 -9.36 7.57
C LYS A 59 -2.96 -9.98 7.64
N GLU A 60 -2.81 -11.00 8.45
CA GLU A 60 -1.59 -11.79 8.49
C GLU A 60 -1.56 -12.78 7.33
N ASN A 61 -0.36 -13.10 6.87
CA ASN A 61 -0.14 -14.12 5.83
C ASN A 61 -0.72 -13.77 4.47
N THR A 62 -0.92 -12.49 4.17
CA THR A 62 -1.32 -12.03 2.85
C THR A 62 -0.10 -11.61 2.04
N LEU A 63 -0.18 -11.80 0.71
CA LEU A 63 0.80 -11.32 -0.27
C LEU A 63 0.31 -10.03 -0.94
N LEU A 64 -1.01 -9.88 -1.07
CA LEU A 64 -1.64 -8.73 -1.71
C LEU A 64 -2.92 -8.37 -0.95
N GLU A 65 -3.10 -7.09 -0.70
CA GLU A 65 -4.37 -6.55 -0.17
C GLU A 65 -4.77 -5.32 -0.97
N VAL A 66 -6.05 -5.25 -1.35
CA VAL A 66 -6.64 -4.06 -1.96
C VAL A 66 -7.62 -3.45 -0.96
N GLY A 67 -7.22 -2.35 -0.33
CA GLY A 67 -8.03 -1.68 0.68
C GLY A 67 -9.16 -0.87 0.06
N ASN A 68 -10.36 -1.00 0.63
CA ASN A 68 -11.53 -0.22 0.25
C ASN A 68 -12.28 0.30 1.48
N GLY A 69 -11.58 0.45 2.59
CA GLY A 69 -12.18 0.87 3.86
C GLY A 69 -12.25 2.38 4.06
N THR A 70 -12.58 2.77 5.27
CA THR A 70 -12.58 4.15 5.74
C THR A 70 -11.77 4.22 7.03
N SER A 71 -11.46 5.45 7.49
CA SER A 71 -10.65 5.64 8.69
C SER A 71 -11.24 4.98 9.94
N GLY A 72 -12.57 4.88 10.03
CA GLY A 72 -13.26 4.24 11.16
C GLY A 72 -13.62 2.78 10.91
N SER A 73 -13.43 2.27 9.70
CA SER A 73 -13.85 0.92 9.31
C SER A 73 -12.92 0.38 8.23
N PRO A 74 -11.73 -0.14 8.59
CA PRO A 74 -10.82 -0.75 7.64
C PRO A 74 -11.46 -1.95 6.94
N SER A 75 -11.15 -2.15 5.66
CA SER A 75 -11.73 -3.22 4.85
C SER A 75 -10.86 -3.51 3.63
N ASN A 76 -10.91 -4.76 3.16
CA ASN A 76 -10.24 -5.18 1.93
C ASN A 76 -11.26 -5.69 0.92
N ALA A 77 -11.16 -5.20 -0.31
CA ALA A 77 -11.98 -5.68 -1.42
C ALA A 77 -11.42 -6.96 -2.03
N PHE A 78 -10.11 -7.19 -1.89
CA PHE A 78 -9.43 -8.33 -2.50
C PHE A 78 -8.19 -8.67 -1.66
N GLU A 79 -7.96 -9.98 -1.45
CA GLU A 79 -6.82 -10.48 -0.69
C GLU A 79 -6.26 -11.72 -1.36
N VAL A 80 -4.92 -11.84 -1.41
CA VAL A 80 -4.23 -13.07 -1.82
C VAL A 80 -3.34 -13.51 -0.66
N TYR A 81 -3.52 -14.73 -0.21
CA TYR A 81 -2.79 -15.30 0.94
C TYR A 81 -1.59 -16.13 0.51
N LYS A 82 -0.64 -16.28 1.41
CA LYS A 82 0.59 -17.07 1.17
C LYS A 82 0.30 -18.53 0.86
N ASP A 83 -0.80 -19.06 1.35
CA ASP A 83 -1.22 -20.45 1.09
C ASP A 83 -1.92 -20.63 -0.26
N GLY A 84 -2.06 -19.55 -1.05
CA GLY A 84 -2.71 -19.57 -2.35
C GLY A 84 -4.19 -19.23 -2.33
N THR A 85 -4.78 -19.00 -1.16
CA THR A 85 -6.18 -18.59 -1.06
C THR A 85 -6.35 -17.19 -1.65
N VAL A 86 -7.40 -17.02 -2.46
CA VAL A 86 -7.82 -15.72 -3.00
C VAL A 86 -9.19 -15.41 -2.45
N LYS A 87 -9.33 -14.24 -1.81
CA LYS A 87 -10.57 -13.82 -1.20
C LYS A 87 -11.06 -12.52 -1.83
N VAL A 88 -12.31 -12.52 -2.28
CA VAL A 88 -13.00 -11.32 -2.77
C VAL A 88 -13.90 -10.85 -1.63
N GLY A 89 -13.55 -9.69 -1.06
CA GLY A 89 -14.30 -9.10 0.06
C GLY A 89 -15.45 -8.20 -0.37
N GLY A 90 -15.58 -7.95 -1.67
CA GLY A 90 -16.67 -7.17 -2.23
C GLY A 90 -17.98 -7.97 -2.30
N ARG A 91 -19.05 -7.29 -2.63
CA ARG A 91 -20.39 -7.90 -2.67
C ARG A 91 -20.65 -8.70 -3.94
N THR A 92 -19.98 -8.34 -5.02
CA THR A 92 -20.19 -8.96 -6.32
C THR A 92 -18.88 -9.22 -7.01
N LEU A 93 -18.86 -10.25 -7.86
CA LEU A 93 -17.80 -10.51 -8.82
C LEU A 93 -18.40 -10.35 -10.20
N THR A 94 -17.80 -9.50 -11.03
CA THR A 94 -18.26 -9.28 -12.41
C THR A 94 -17.24 -9.87 -13.38
N ILE A 95 -17.71 -10.72 -14.28
CA ILE A 95 -16.89 -11.29 -15.36
C ILE A 95 -17.56 -10.92 -16.68
N GLY A 96 -16.92 -10.03 -17.43
CA GLY A 96 -17.57 -9.43 -18.61
C GLY A 96 -18.78 -8.61 -18.17
N ASP A 97 -19.95 -8.96 -18.69
CA ASP A 97 -21.21 -8.31 -18.31
C ASP A 97 -22.03 -9.10 -17.29
N THR A 98 -21.46 -10.19 -16.78
CA THR A 98 -22.16 -11.08 -15.84
C THR A 98 -21.68 -10.80 -14.41
N GLU A 99 -22.63 -10.50 -13.53
CA GLU A 99 -22.38 -10.32 -12.10
C GLU A 99 -22.86 -11.54 -11.32
N ILE A 100 -22.08 -11.93 -10.32
CA ILE A 100 -22.51 -12.95 -9.36
C ILE A 100 -22.30 -12.41 -7.94
N THR A 101 -23.32 -12.50 -7.11
CA THR A 101 -23.28 -12.13 -5.71
C THR A 101 -22.93 -13.34 -4.86
N GLU A 102 -22.50 -13.07 -3.62
CA GLU A 102 -22.27 -14.15 -2.65
C GLU A 102 -23.50 -15.00 -2.46
N GLU A 103 -24.68 -14.38 -2.35
CA GLU A 103 -25.95 -15.08 -2.18
C GLU A 103 -26.24 -16.01 -3.35
N GLN A 104 -26.06 -15.54 -4.58
CA GLN A 104 -26.25 -16.35 -5.78
C GLN A 104 -25.27 -17.52 -5.82
N LEU A 105 -24.04 -17.29 -5.43
CA LEU A 105 -23.02 -18.35 -5.36
C LEU A 105 -23.40 -19.41 -4.33
N GLN A 106 -23.88 -19.00 -3.16
CA GLN A 106 -24.36 -19.92 -2.12
C GLN A 106 -25.53 -20.76 -2.62
N GLN A 107 -26.47 -20.15 -3.33
CA GLN A 107 -27.61 -20.85 -3.93
C GLN A 107 -27.14 -21.88 -4.97
N LEU A 108 -26.19 -21.52 -5.80
CA LEU A 108 -25.63 -22.42 -6.81
C LEU A 108 -24.94 -23.62 -6.16
N LEU A 109 -24.16 -23.39 -5.11
CA LEU A 109 -23.48 -24.46 -4.37
C LEU A 109 -24.49 -25.41 -3.72
N ALA A 110 -25.56 -24.88 -3.14
CA ALA A 110 -26.62 -25.70 -2.54
C ALA A 110 -27.30 -26.54 -3.59
N LEU A 111 -27.57 -25.99 -4.77
CA LEU A 111 -28.18 -26.72 -5.88
C LEU A 111 -27.29 -27.87 -6.37
N LEU A 112 -25.98 -27.61 -6.52
CA LEU A 112 -25.03 -28.64 -6.93
C LEU A 112 -24.91 -29.76 -5.88
N GLN A 113 -24.87 -29.41 -4.60
CA GLN A 113 -24.83 -30.39 -3.53
C GLN A 113 -26.09 -31.26 -3.49
N GLY A 114 -27.26 -30.67 -3.74
CA GLY A 114 -28.50 -31.39 -3.85
C GLY A 114 -28.52 -32.39 -5.00
N GLN A 115 -27.92 -32.06 -6.14
CA GLN A 115 -27.80 -32.97 -7.26
C GLN A 115 -26.86 -34.16 -6.98
N LEU A 116 -25.79 -33.92 -6.24
CA LEU A 116 -24.81 -34.95 -5.91
C LEU A 116 -25.38 -36.01 -4.96
N HIS A 117 -26.40 -35.66 -4.18
CA HIS A 117 -27.01 -36.56 -3.20
C HIS A 117 -28.24 -37.31 -3.72
N ASN A 118 -28.62 -37.06 -4.97
CA ASN A 118 -29.73 -37.77 -5.62
C ASN A 118 -29.22 -39.00 -6.40
#